data_812e791a9ad593815f04f63f1d427161
#
_entry.id   812e791a9ad593815f04f63f1d427161
#
_cell.length_a   1.000
_cell.length_b   1.000
_cell.length_c   1.000
_cell.angle_alpha   90.00
_cell.angle_beta   90.00
_cell.angle_gamma   90.00
#
_symmetry.space_group_name_H-M   'P 1'
#
loop_
_entity.id
_entity.type
_entity.pdbx_description
1 polymer ?
#
loop_
_entity_poly.entity_id
_entity_poly.type
_entity_poly.pdbx_seq_one_letter_code
_entity_poly.pdbx_strand_id
1 'polypeptide(L)'
;MAPIVDAHLHVWDATAAGKDPGPMAVGYSPQSSAPVELFQDYMEEAGVARAVFVQPWFYHWDNSYIASCLQRFPDRFRGVCVIDPRGPDAPARLRHWRGHGYTGLRLRPLREGEHPTPGPWLATDETMPLWEAIAETGTIACVMHGKTELARLHPLLARYPAMRVVIDHLNNPVPQDGLDQPIFRALLELARFPNVFVKLSGFHHWCQERYPYRDGMPYVDAAVAAFGADRCLWGSDFPHVLAGCGYVRNRNFLPREARFLSSVELDAIMGGTAERLWFG
;
A
#
# COMPACT_ATOMS: atom_id res chain seq x y z
N MET A 1 -22.23 -10.73 0.11
CA MET A 1 -20.76 -10.61 0.28
C MET A 1 -20.24 -9.60 -0.73
N ALA A 2 -19.45 -8.65 -0.29
CA ALA A 2 -18.72 -7.76 -1.19
C ALA A 2 -17.71 -8.59 -2.02
N PRO A 3 -17.31 -8.14 -3.23
CA PRO A 3 -16.23 -8.77 -3.98
C PRO A 3 -14.94 -8.71 -3.16
N ILE A 4 -14.12 -9.77 -3.25
CA ILE A 4 -12.81 -9.76 -2.62
C ILE A 4 -11.89 -8.86 -3.43
N VAL A 5 -11.19 -7.94 -2.75
CA VAL A 5 -10.28 -6.98 -3.36
C VAL A 5 -8.91 -7.07 -2.70
N ASP A 6 -7.87 -7.32 -3.50
CA ASP A 6 -6.49 -7.25 -3.04
C ASP A 6 -6.03 -5.78 -3.07
N ALA A 7 -5.93 -5.15 -1.90
CA ALA A 7 -5.63 -3.73 -1.80
C ALA A 7 -4.11 -3.40 -1.83
N HIS A 8 -3.23 -4.40 -1.97
CA HIS A 8 -1.79 -4.17 -2.05
C HIS A 8 -1.04 -5.33 -2.71
N LEU A 9 -0.52 -5.08 -3.89
CA LEU A 9 0.36 -5.99 -4.61
C LEU A 9 1.23 -5.26 -5.62
N HIS A 10 2.20 -5.97 -6.17
CA HIS A 10 3.13 -5.47 -7.19
C HIS A 10 3.09 -6.34 -8.43
N VAL A 11 3.14 -5.70 -9.60
CA VAL A 11 3.34 -6.38 -10.88
C VAL A 11 4.47 -5.71 -11.65
N TRP A 12 5.24 -6.49 -12.39
CA TRP A 12 6.30 -6.00 -13.26
C TRP A 12 6.63 -7.01 -14.34
N ASP A 13 7.17 -6.51 -15.44
CA ASP A 13 7.71 -7.34 -16.51
C ASP A 13 9.20 -7.02 -16.70
N ALA A 14 10.07 -7.96 -16.32
CA ALA A 14 11.51 -7.81 -16.46
C ALA A 14 11.96 -7.70 -17.93
N THR A 15 11.14 -8.19 -18.89
CA THR A 15 11.43 -8.09 -20.32
C THR A 15 10.97 -6.75 -20.90
N ALA A 16 9.94 -6.12 -20.34
CA ALA A 16 9.50 -4.78 -20.70
C ALA A 16 10.51 -3.71 -20.25
N ALA A 17 11.24 -3.98 -19.17
CA ALA A 17 12.35 -3.16 -18.69
C ALA A 17 13.50 -2.98 -19.70
N GLY A 18 13.55 -3.76 -20.78
CA GLY A 18 14.54 -3.64 -21.86
C GLY A 18 14.22 -2.60 -22.93
N LYS A 19 13.05 -1.95 -22.90
CA LYS A 19 12.61 -1.04 -23.99
C LYS A 19 12.71 0.45 -23.68
N ASP A 20 12.79 0.83 -22.46
CA ASP A 20 13.19 2.09 -21.82
C ASP A 20 12.89 2.02 -20.33
N PRO A 21 13.65 1.23 -19.58
CA PRO A 21 13.54 1.33 -18.14
C PRO A 21 14.13 2.69 -17.82
N GLY A 22 13.32 3.63 -17.40
CA GLY A 22 13.86 4.72 -16.60
C GLY A 22 14.87 4.12 -15.61
N PRO A 23 15.82 4.84 -15.05
CA PRO A 23 16.95 4.26 -14.34
C PRO A 23 16.44 3.29 -13.27
N MET A 24 16.61 1.97 -13.50
CA MET A 24 16.41 0.98 -12.47
C MET A 24 17.30 1.32 -11.29
N ALA A 25 16.85 1.08 -10.07
CA ALA A 25 17.65 1.33 -8.88
C ALA A 25 19.02 0.67 -9.07
N VAL A 26 20.08 1.44 -8.93
CA VAL A 26 21.46 0.98 -9.20
C VAL A 26 21.71 -0.33 -8.46
N GLY A 27 22.08 -1.37 -9.20
CA GLY A 27 22.40 -2.68 -8.64
C GLY A 27 21.22 -3.61 -8.38
N TYR A 28 19.98 -3.27 -8.74
CA TYR A 28 18.84 -4.18 -8.64
C TYR A 28 18.31 -4.55 -10.04
N SER A 29 18.28 -5.85 -10.31
CA SER A 29 17.55 -6.42 -11.43
C SER A 29 16.60 -7.48 -10.86
N PRO A 30 15.27 -7.39 -11.09
CA PRO A 30 14.39 -8.47 -10.70
C PRO A 30 14.78 -9.73 -11.46
N GLN A 31 15.10 -10.80 -10.72
CA GLN A 31 15.54 -12.07 -11.30
C GLN A 31 14.42 -12.80 -12.07
N SER A 32 13.16 -12.39 -11.86
CA SER A 32 11.97 -12.95 -12.49
C SER A 32 10.93 -11.89 -12.74
N SER A 33 10.15 -12.06 -13.80
CA SER A 33 8.95 -11.26 -14.04
C SER A 33 7.80 -11.68 -13.13
N ALA A 34 6.97 -10.71 -12.76
CA ALA A 34 5.68 -10.92 -12.13
C ALA A 34 4.62 -10.13 -12.94
N PRO A 35 4.36 -10.54 -14.21
CA PRO A 35 3.47 -9.79 -15.09
C PRO A 35 2.01 -9.87 -14.64
N VAL A 36 1.21 -8.94 -15.14
CA VAL A 36 -0.20 -8.87 -14.78
C VAL A 36 -0.97 -10.13 -15.15
N GLU A 37 -0.59 -10.81 -16.21
CA GLU A 37 -1.18 -12.07 -16.66
C GLU A 37 -1.01 -13.17 -15.60
N LEU A 38 0.22 -13.34 -15.09
CA LEU A 38 0.49 -14.28 -14.00
C LEU A 38 -0.33 -13.94 -12.74
N PHE A 39 -0.46 -12.66 -12.43
CA PHE A 39 -1.27 -12.25 -11.29
C PHE A 39 -2.76 -12.57 -11.51
N GLN A 40 -3.28 -12.43 -12.73
CA GLN A 40 -4.66 -12.77 -13.05
C GLN A 40 -4.96 -14.26 -12.80
N ASP A 41 -4.03 -15.16 -13.12
CA ASP A 41 -4.18 -16.59 -12.83
C ASP A 41 -4.32 -16.82 -11.31
N TYR A 42 -3.51 -16.16 -10.49
CA TYR A 42 -3.61 -16.22 -9.02
C TYR A 42 -4.93 -15.63 -8.49
N MET A 43 -5.41 -14.53 -9.09
CA MET A 43 -6.71 -13.95 -8.73
C MET A 43 -7.85 -14.92 -8.99
N GLU A 44 -7.85 -15.59 -10.14
CA GLU A 44 -8.87 -16.56 -10.53
C GLU A 44 -8.88 -17.75 -9.57
N GLU A 45 -7.71 -18.32 -9.29
CA GLU A 45 -7.57 -19.43 -8.33
C GLU A 45 -8.06 -19.06 -6.93
N ALA A 46 -7.80 -17.82 -6.49
CA ALA A 46 -8.17 -17.36 -5.14
C ALA A 46 -9.58 -16.74 -5.05
N GLY A 47 -10.29 -16.56 -6.16
CA GLY A 47 -11.59 -15.89 -6.19
C GLY A 47 -11.51 -14.39 -5.85
N VAL A 48 -10.40 -13.71 -6.23
CA VAL A 48 -10.21 -12.27 -6.05
C VAL A 48 -10.75 -11.54 -7.29
N ALA A 49 -11.65 -10.58 -7.09
CA ALA A 49 -12.35 -9.91 -8.19
C ALA A 49 -11.58 -8.69 -8.74
N ARG A 50 -11.00 -7.90 -7.85
CA ARG A 50 -10.35 -6.61 -8.14
C ARG A 50 -9.06 -6.46 -7.36
N ALA A 51 -8.18 -5.56 -7.83
CA ALA A 51 -6.91 -5.32 -7.16
C ALA A 51 -6.38 -3.89 -7.29
N VAL A 52 -5.49 -3.52 -6.37
CA VAL A 52 -4.79 -2.24 -6.35
C VAL A 52 -3.29 -2.49 -6.51
N PHE A 53 -2.77 -2.15 -7.67
CA PHE A 53 -1.34 -2.25 -7.99
C PHE A 53 -0.56 -1.13 -7.35
N VAL A 54 0.49 -1.47 -6.63
CA VAL A 54 1.42 -0.51 -6.06
C VAL A 54 2.72 -0.57 -6.85
N GLN A 55 3.18 0.57 -7.34
CA GLN A 55 4.42 0.65 -8.11
C GLN A 55 5.59 0.07 -7.33
N PRO A 56 6.35 -0.92 -7.88
CA PRO A 56 7.53 -1.46 -7.24
C PRO A 56 8.65 -0.40 -7.18
N TRP A 57 9.40 -0.40 -6.07
CA TRP A 57 10.41 0.61 -5.79
C TRP A 57 11.59 0.63 -6.78
N PHE A 58 11.92 -0.49 -7.36
CA PHE A 58 13.10 -0.65 -8.24
C PHE A 58 12.91 -0.07 -9.64
N TYR A 59 11.69 0.30 -10.03
CA TYR A 59 11.42 1.10 -11.22
C TYR A 59 11.56 2.62 -10.96
N HIS A 60 12.00 3.02 -9.77
CA HIS A 60 12.06 4.42 -9.35
C HIS A 60 10.75 5.16 -9.65
N TRP A 61 10.82 6.18 -10.50
CA TRP A 61 9.70 7.05 -10.84
C TRP A 61 9.02 6.68 -12.17
N ASP A 62 9.42 5.56 -12.80
CA ASP A 62 8.76 5.07 -14.00
C ASP A 62 7.56 4.19 -13.65
N ASN A 63 6.37 4.72 -13.92
CA ASN A 63 5.10 4.04 -13.67
C ASN A 63 4.47 3.48 -14.96
N SER A 64 5.17 3.45 -16.07
CA SER A 64 4.62 3.16 -17.41
C SER A 64 4.03 1.74 -17.54
N TYR A 65 4.68 0.73 -16.94
CA TYR A 65 4.18 -0.64 -17.02
C TYR A 65 2.81 -0.79 -16.33
N ILE A 66 2.67 -0.32 -15.09
CA ILE A 66 1.37 -0.38 -14.40
C ILE A 66 0.35 0.49 -15.13
N ALA A 67 0.71 1.68 -15.65
CA ALA A 67 -0.20 2.48 -16.45
C ALA A 67 -0.79 1.69 -17.64
N SER A 68 0.04 0.92 -18.33
CA SER A 68 -0.43 0.05 -19.42
C SER A 68 -1.40 -1.04 -18.94
N CYS A 69 -1.16 -1.61 -17.75
CA CYS A 69 -2.05 -2.59 -17.13
C CYS A 69 -3.41 -1.97 -16.76
N LEU A 70 -3.40 -0.76 -16.20
CA LEU A 70 -4.63 -0.04 -15.85
C LEU A 70 -5.49 0.29 -17.10
N GLN A 71 -4.86 0.66 -18.21
CA GLN A 71 -5.56 0.91 -19.49
C GLN A 71 -6.15 -0.36 -20.08
N ARG A 72 -5.47 -1.50 -19.95
CA ARG A 72 -5.96 -2.81 -20.45
C ARG A 72 -7.11 -3.37 -19.63
N PHE A 73 -7.18 -3.09 -18.35
CA PHE A 73 -8.13 -3.69 -17.40
C PHE A 73 -8.74 -2.64 -16.44
N PRO A 74 -9.41 -1.59 -16.98
CA PRO A 74 -9.84 -0.43 -16.18
C PRO A 74 -10.90 -0.76 -15.12
N ASP A 75 -11.70 -1.81 -15.33
CA ASP A 75 -12.75 -2.23 -14.39
C ASP A 75 -12.24 -3.12 -13.25
N ARG A 76 -11.06 -3.74 -13.44
CA ARG A 76 -10.49 -4.70 -12.49
C ARG A 76 -9.41 -4.11 -11.60
N PHE A 77 -8.68 -3.09 -12.08
CA PHE A 77 -7.48 -2.61 -11.40
C PHE A 77 -7.49 -1.11 -11.13
N ARG A 78 -6.85 -0.73 -10.02
CA ARG A 78 -6.45 0.64 -9.70
C ARG A 78 -4.96 0.67 -9.43
N GLY A 79 -4.35 1.85 -9.54
CA GLY A 79 -2.90 2.01 -9.41
C GLY A 79 -2.50 3.04 -8.36
N VAL A 80 -1.39 2.76 -7.71
CA VAL A 80 -0.68 3.64 -6.79
C VAL A 80 0.69 3.93 -7.41
N CYS A 81 0.90 5.14 -7.93
CA CYS A 81 2.17 5.55 -8.53
C CYS A 81 3.24 5.88 -7.48
N VAL A 82 4.47 6.02 -7.93
CA VAL A 82 5.60 6.52 -7.14
C VAL A 82 6.23 7.68 -7.91
N ILE A 83 6.49 8.79 -7.24
CA ILE A 83 7.22 9.94 -7.79
C ILE A 83 8.24 10.42 -6.76
N ASP A 84 9.21 11.23 -7.18
CA ASP A 84 10.05 11.95 -6.23
C ASP A 84 9.19 12.96 -5.45
N PRO A 85 8.95 12.76 -4.14
CA PRO A 85 8.07 13.66 -3.37
C PRO A 85 8.69 15.04 -3.10
N ARG A 86 10.01 15.15 -3.27
CA ARG A 86 10.81 16.36 -3.04
C ARG A 86 11.16 17.08 -4.34
N GLY A 87 10.82 16.48 -5.49
CA GLY A 87 11.04 17.09 -6.78
C GLY A 87 10.23 18.38 -6.95
N PRO A 88 10.79 19.44 -7.54
CA PRO A 88 10.09 20.71 -7.72
C PRO A 88 8.86 20.59 -8.62
N ASP A 89 8.79 19.55 -9.43
CA ASP A 89 7.69 19.22 -10.34
C ASP A 89 6.75 18.12 -9.79
N ALA A 90 6.90 17.71 -8.52
CA ALA A 90 6.12 16.64 -7.92
C ALA A 90 4.58 16.80 -8.08
N PRO A 91 3.98 18.01 -7.88
CA PRO A 91 2.55 18.20 -8.14
C PRO A 91 2.16 17.97 -9.61
N ALA A 92 3.00 18.37 -10.56
CA ALA A 92 2.75 18.17 -11.99
C ALA A 92 2.86 16.68 -12.37
N ARG A 93 3.85 15.97 -11.84
CA ARG A 93 4.01 14.51 -12.02
C ARG A 93 2.84 13.74 -11.44
N LEU A 94 2.33 14.14 -10.29
CA LEU A 94 1.12 13.52 -9.72
C LEU A 94 -0.06 13.66 -10.67
N ARG A 95 -0.33 14.87 -11.18
CA ARG A 95 -1.43 15.12 -12.13
C ARG A 95 -1.22 14.35 -13.44
N HIS A 96 0.01 14.24 -13.93
CA HIS A 96 0.35 13.43 -15.10
C HIS A 96 -0.05 11.97 -14.90
N TRP A 97 0.39 11.32 -13.81
CA TRP A 97 0.05 9.90 -13.57
C TRP A 97 -1.43 9.69 -13.25
N ARG A 98 -2.09 10.67 -12.63
CA ARG A 98 -3.55 10.67 -12.49
C ARG A 98 -4.24 10.57 -13.84
N GLY A 99 -3.77 11.31 -14.85
CA GLY A 99 -4.26 11.22 -16.24
C GLY A 99 -4.07 9.85 -16.90
N HIS A 100 -3.17 9.01 -16.36
CA HIS A 100 -2.91 7.65 -16.82
C HIS A 100 -3.61 6.55 -15.99
N GLY A 101 -4.63 6.92 -15.20
CA GLY A 101 -5.49 5.96 -14.48
C GLY A 101 -5.05 5.66 -13.05
N TYR A 102 -3.97 6.27 -12.55
CA TYR A 102 -3.59 6.12 -11.15
C TYR A 102 -4.56 6.85 -10.23
N THR A 103 -4.92 6.21 -9.12
CA THR A 103 -5.82 6.77 -8.10
C THR A 103 -5.13 7.03 -6.78
N GLY A 104 -3.92 6.50 -6.61
CA GLY A 104 -3.11 6.69 -5.41
C GLY A 104 -1.67 7.08 -5.70
N LEU A 105 -0.99 7.56 -4.66
CA LEU A 105 0.43 7.89 -4.62
C LEU A 105 1.07 7.20 -3.42
N ARG A 106 2.15 6.43 -3.63
CA ARG A 106 2.92 5.82 -2.55
C ARG A 106 4.00 6.76 -2.05
N LEU A 107 3.98 7.01 -0.76
CA LEU A 107 4.94 7.80 -0.01
C LEU A 107 5.74 6.86 0.90
N ARG A 108 6.99 6.60 0.56
CA ARG A 108 7.90 5.68 1.25
C ARG A 108 9.22 6.37 1.57
N PRO A 109 10.02 5.87 2.52
CA PRO A 109 11.36 6.40 2.74
C PRO A 109 12.16 6.42 1.45
N LEU A 110 12.83 7.53 1.20
CA LEU A 110 13.76 7.64 0.08
C LEU A 110 15.01 6.81 0.36
N ARG A 111 15.50 6.13 -0.66
CA ARG A 111 16.73 5.35 -0.59
C ARG A 111 17.93 6.25 -0.89
N GLU A 112 19.10 5.78 -0.50
CA GLU A 112 20.35 6.45 -0.85
C GLU A 112 20.44 6.63 -2.37
N GLY A 113 20.77 7.85 -2.80
CA GLY A 113 20.86 8.22 -4.21
C GLY A 113 19.55 8.61 -4.91
N GLU A 114 18.37 8.38 -4.30
CA GLU A 114 17.08 8.79 -4.88
C GLU A 114 16.82 10.29 -4.78
N HIS A 115 17.46 10.96 -3.81
CA HIS A 115 17.44 12.41 -3.68
C HIS A 115 18.79 12.91 -3.18
N PRO A 116 19.33 14.06 -3.71
CA PRO A 116 20.64 14.54 -3.34
C PRO A 116 20.77 14.98 -1.88
N THR A 117 19.67 15.37 -1.24
CA THR A 117 19.67 15.84 0.14
C THR A 117 19.03 14.80 1.07
N PRO A 118 19.79 14.18 2.00
CA PRO A 118 19.22 13.29 2.99
C PRO A 118 18.37 14.06 4.00
N GLY A 119 17.50 13.36 4.72
CA GLY A 119 16.71 13.91 5.83
C GLY A 119 15.23 13.59 5.77
N PRO A 120 14.49 13.95 6.82
CA PRO A 120 13.05 13.73 6.87
C PRO A 120 12.37 14.62 5.82
N TRP A 121 11.39 14.06 5.11
CA TRP A 121 10.65 14.77 4.08
C TRP A 121 9.13 14.65 4.24
N LEU A 122 8.66 13.64 4.97
CA LEU A 122 7.22 13.43 5.15
C LEU A 122 6.61 14.65 5.84
N ALA A 123 5.67 15.31 5.17
CA ALA A 123 4.95 16.48 5.66
C ALA A 123 5.88 17.65 6.13
N THR A 124 6.93 17.92 5.37
CA THR A 124 7.77 19.11 5.52
C THR A 124 7.29 20.24 4.62
N ASP A 125 7.74 21.48 4.86
CA ASP A 125 7.41 22.64 4.02
C ASP A 125 7.77 22.40 2.55
N GLU A 126 8.89 21.72 2.28
CA GLU A 126 9.34 21.34 0.94
C GLU A 126 8.31 20.49 0.19
N THR A 127 7.60 19.60 0.89
CA THR A 127 6.63 18.69 0.29
C THR A 127 5.19 19.18 0.37
N MET A 128 4.94 20.34 0.98
CA MET A 128 3.58 20.88 1.10
C MET A 128 2.86 21.08 -0.24
N PRO A 129 3.51 21.56 -1.33
CA PRO A 129 2.84 21.66 -2.63
C PRO A 129 2.33 20.33 -3.17
N LEU A 130 3.05 19.21 -2.89
CA LEU A 130 2.57 17.87 -3.24
C LEU A 130 1.35 17.46 -2.42
N TRP A 131 1.34 17.74 -1.10
CA TRP A 131 0.21 17.43 -0.24
C TRP A 131 -1.05 18.23 -0.62
N GLU A 132 -0.88 19.48 -1.03
CA GLU A 132 -1.96 20.30 -1.60
C GLU A 132 -2.52 19.67 -2.87
N ALA A 133 -1.65 19.23 -3.79
CA ALA A 133 -2.07 18.55 -5.01
C ALA A 133 -2.76 17.20 -4.74
N ILE A 134 -2.31 16.43 -3.72
CA ILE A 134 -2.99 15.20 -3.26
C ILE A 134 -4.43 15.51 -2.81
N ALA A 135 -4.60 16.55 -1.98
CA ALA A 135 -5.91 16.97 -1.48
C ALA A 135 -6.82 17.47 -2.61
N GLU A 136 -6.32 18.32 -3.50
CA GLU A 136 -7.05 18.89 -4.65
C GLU A 136 -7.53 17.82 -5.63
N THR A 137 -6.66 16.86 -5.94
CA THR A 137 -6.96 15.82 -6.93
C THR A 137 -7.75 14.64 -6.36
N GLY A 138 -7.96 14.59 -5.04
CA GLY A 138 -8.55 13.45 -4.36
C GLY A 138 -7.72 12.17 -4.46
N THR A 139 -6.41 12.30 -4.70
CA THR A 139 -5.48 11.16 -4.72
C THR A 139 -5.40 10.51 -3.34
N ILE A 140 -5.37 9.18 -3.29
CA ILE A 140 -5.20 8.45 -2.05
C ILE A 140 -3.71 8.38 -1.71
N ALA A 141 -3.31 8.95 -0.58
CA ALA A 141 -1.92 8.88 -0.11
C ALA A 141 -1.65 7.54 0.59
N CYS A 142 -0.89 6.64 -0.03
CA CYS A 142 -0.45 5.39 0.58
C CYS A 142 0.91 5.60 1.26
N VAL A 143 0.95 5.54 2.59
CA VAL A 143 2.15 5.85 3.38
C VAL A 143 2.75 4.56 3.95
N MET A 144 4.01 4.33 3.66
CA MET A 144 4.84 3.31 4.29
C MET A 144 6.12 3.99 4.75
N HIS A 145 6.12 4.58 5.93
CA HIS A 145 7.26 5.40 6.32
C HIS A 145 8.09 4.81 7.45
N GLY A 146 7.56 3.84 8.17
CA GLY A 146 8.24 3.24 9.33
C GLY A 146 8.54 4.26 10.44
N LYS A 147 8.77 3.77 11.65
CA LYS A 147 9.16 4.57 12.80
C LYS A 147 8.14 5.69 13.17
N THR A 148 8.62 6.70 13.85
CA THR A 148 7.81 7.74 14.53
C THR A 148 7.32 8.87 13.61
N GLU A 149 7.68 8.88 12.33
CA GLU A 149 7.36 10.01 11.44
C GLU A 149 5.88 10.13 11.08
N LEU A 150 5.06 9.10 11.35
CA LEU A 150 3.61 9.18 11.12
C LEU A 150 2.94 10.34 11.88
N ALA A 151 3.49 10.76 13.01
CA ALA A 151 2.97 11.91 13.76
C ALA A 151 3.00 13.22 12.93
N ARG A 152 3.89 13.32 11.93
CA ARG A 152 3.95 14.46 11.00
C ARG A 152 2.70 14.59 10.14
N LEU A 153 1.91 13.52 9.99
CA LEU A 153 0.65 13.56 9.26
C LEU A 153 -0.47 14.28 10.03
N HIS A 154 -0.37 14.42 11.35
CA HIS A 154 -1.45 15.00 12.17
C HIS A 154 -1.89 16.41 11.70
N PRO A 155 -0.98 17.37 11.48
CA PRO A 155 -1.36 18.69 10.99
C PRO A 155 -1.99 18.66 9.59
N LEU A 156 -1.52 17.78 8.70
CA LEU A 156 -2.07 17.61 7.36
C LEU A 156 -3.49 17.04 7.40
N LEU A 157 -3.71 16.00 8.21
CA LEU A 157 -5.01 15.35 8.35
C LEU A 157 -6.04 16.29 8.98
N ALA A 158 -5.61 17.17 9.90
CA ALA A 158 -6.45 18.20 10.46
C ALA A 158 -6.79 19.31 9.44
N ARG A 159 -5.81 19.69 8.60
CA ARG A 159 -5.99 20.72 7.55
C ARG A 159 -6.83 20.24 6.38
N TYR A 160 -6.71 18.95 6.02
CA TYR A 160 -7.38 18.35 4.86
C TYR A 160 -8.24 17.15 5.28
N PRO A 161 -9.39 17.36 5.94
CA PRO A 161 -10.20 16.27 6.51
C PRO A 161 -10.82 15.34 5.45
N ALA A 162 -10.90 15.76 4.19
CA ALA A 162 -11.35 14.93 3.08
C ALA A 162 -10.22 14.12 2.41
N MET A 163 -8.94 14.39 2.73
CA MET A 163 -7.79 13.70 2.16
C MET A 163 -7.71 12.29 2.72
N ARG A 164 -7.79 11.28 1.83
CA ARG A 164 -7.72 9.86 2.21
C ARG A 164 -6.26 9.41 2.31
N VAL A 165 -5.92 8.85 3.47
CA VAL A 165 -4.58 8.30 3.75
C VAL A 165 -4.69 6.83 4.10
N VAL A 166 -3.85 6.00 3.51
CA VAL A 166 -3.75 4.56 3.77
C VAL A 166 -2.37 4.23 4.29
N ILE A 167 -2.27 3.64 5.47
CA ILE A 167 -0.99 3.19 6.02
C ILE A 167 -0.73 1.74 5.60
N ASP A 168 0.38 1.51 4.91
CA ASP A 168 0.75 0.18 4.43
C ASP A 168 1.30 -0.70 5.57
N HIS A 169 0.96 -2.00 5.53
CA HIS A 169 1.56 -3.09 6.33
C HIS A 169 1.56 -2.84 7.85
N LEU A 170 0.48 -2.26 8.41
CA LEU A 170 0.43 -1.91 9.83
C LEU A 170 1.63 -1.05 10.30
N ASN A 171 2.26 -0.31 9.35
CA ASN A 171 3.50 0.44 9.57
C ASN A 171 4.71 -0.44 9.93
N ASN A 172 4.70 -1.74 9.60
CA ASN A 172 5.76 -2.72 9.88
C ASN A 172 6.16 -2.79 11.37
N PRO A 173 5.27 -3.22 12.26
CA PRO A 173 5.63 -3.38 13.68
C PRO A 173 6.66 -4.50 13.86
N VAL A 174 7.35 -4.49 15.00
CA VAL A 174 8.33 -5.51 15.40
C VAL A 174 7.71 -6.35 16.51
N PRO A 175 7.25 -7.59 16.28
CA PRO A 175 6.51 -8.38 17.28
C PRO A 175 7.21 -8.54 18.62
N GLN A 176 8.55 -8.64 18.65
CA GLN A 176 9.32 -8.77 19.88
C GLN A 176 9.21 -7.55 20.80
N ASP A 177 8.93 -6.37 20.24
CA ASP A 177 8.84 -5.12 20.99
C ASP A 177 7.44 -4.92 21.62
N GLY A 178 6.49 -5.84 21.33
CA GLY A 178 5.13 -5.79 21.86
C GLY A 178 4.26 -4.69 21.26
N LEU A 179 3.00 -4.61 21.72
CA LEU A 179 2.01 -3.66 21.19
C LEU A 179 2.31 -2.20 21.58
N ASP A 180 3.03 -1.98 22.67
CA ASP A 180 3.35 -0.64 23.18
C ASP A 180 4.54 0.03 22.48
N GLN A 181 5.10 -0.60 21.45
CA GLN A 181 6.20 -0.02 20.68
C GLN A 181 5.81 1.31 20.03
N PRO A 182 6.75 2.28 19.97
CA PRO A 182 6.44 3.63 19.46
C PRO A 182 5.90 3.64 18.02
N ILE A 183 6.40 2.75 17.17
CA ILE A 183 6.00 2.66 15.75
C ILE A 183 4.54 2.24 15.60
N PHE A 184 4.06 1.30 16.41
CA PHE A 184 2.69 0.82 16.36
C PHE A 184 1.73 1.78 17.09
N ARG A 185 2.14 2.37 18.20
CA ARG A 185 1.36 3.42 18.87
C ARG A 185 1.14 4.62 17.94
N ALA A 186 2.17 5.05 17.21
CA ALA A 186 2.03 6.14 16.24
C ALA A 186 1.01 5.80 15.13
N LEU A 187 0.88 4.53 14.74
CA LEU A 187 -0.19 4.08 13.85
C LEU A 187 -1.56 4.22 14.53
N LEU A 188 -1.71 3.66 15.75
CA LEU A 188 -3.01 3.65 16.45
C LEU A 188 -3.52 5.07 16.74
N GLU A 189 -2.63 6.03 17.01
CA GLU A 189 -2.99 7.45 17.19
C GLU A 189 -3.67 8.06 15.95
N LEU A 190 -3.38 7.56 14.74
CA LEU A 190 -4.03 8.02 13.51
C LEU A 190 -5.49 7.58 13.40
N ALA A 191 -5.92 6.60 14.19
CA ALA A 191 -7.30 6.10 14.17
C ALA A 191 -8.35 7.18 14.51
N ARG A 192 -7.96 8.24 15.24
CA ARG A 192 -8.82 9.41 15.52
C ARG A 192 -9.24 10.20 14.28
N PHE A 193 -8.52 10.03 13.15
CA PHE A 193 -8.86 10.68 11.89
C PHE A 193 -9.72 9.72 11.04
N PRO A 194 -10.97 10.08 10.72
CA PRO A 194 -11.91 9.18 10.03
C PRO A 194 -11.50 8.86 8.58
N ASN A 195 -10.64 9.68 7.99
CA ASN A 195 -10.11 9.56 6.64
C ASN A 195 -8.79 8.76 6.55
N VAL A 196 -8.37 8.13 7.65
CA VAL A 196 -7.19 7.24 7.68
C VAL A 196 -7.61 5.79 7.70
N PHE A 197 -6.99 5.01 6.83
CA PHE A 197 -7.17 3.58 6.63
C PHE A 197 -5.86 2.83 6.87
N VAL A 198 -5.93 1.52 7.11
CA VAL A 198 -4.75 0.70 7.36
C VAL A 198 -4.81 -0.62 6.59
N LYS A 199 -3.69 -1.02 5.99
CA LYS A 199 -3.56 -2.32 5.32
C LYS A 199 -3.07 -3.38 6.29
N LEU A 200 -3.89 -4.43 6.45
CA LEU A 200 -3.54 -5.67 7.13
C LEU A 200 -2.83 -6.58 6.12
N SER A 201 -1.54 -6.36 5.93
CA SER A 201 -0.74 -6.95 4.85
C SER A 201 0.74 -7.06 5.23
N GLY A 202 1.57 -7.67 4.37
CA GLY A 202 3.02 -7.75 4.56
C GLY A 202 3.48 -8.64 5.70
N PHE A 203 2.63 -9.50 6.25
CA PHE A 203 2.93 -10.36 7.41
C PHE A 203 4.24 -11.15 7.26
N HIS A 204 4.52 -11.62 6.06
CA HIS A 204 5.77 -12.36 5.76
C HIS A 204 7.04 -11.49 5.85
N HIS A 205 6.92 -10.16 5.94
CA HIS A 205 8.05 -9.24 6.10
C HIS A 205 8.30 -8.87 7.55
N TRP A 206 7.25 -8.65 8.35
CA TRP A 206 7.41 -8.10 9.70
C TRP A 206 7.12 -9.11 10.83
N CYS A 207 6.34 -10.19 10.58
CA CYS A 207 6.18 -11.27 11.56
C CYS A 207 7.47 -12.09 11.68
N GLN A 208 7.76 -12.55 12.88
CA GLN A 208 8.90 -13.44 13.16
C GLN A 208 8.52 -14.91 13.01
N GLU A 209 7.27 -15.24 13.31
CA GLU A 209 6.75 -16.57 13.09
C GLU A 209 6.49 -16.82 11.59
N ARG A 210 6.78 -18.04 11.16
CA ARG A 210 6.35 -18.50 9.83
C ARG A 210 4.82 -18.60 9.78
N TYR A 211 4.28 -18.69 8.55
CA TYR A 211 2.86 -18.95 8.39
C TYR A 211 2.36 -20.04 9.37
N PRO A 212 1.28 -19.77 10.12
CA PRO A 212 0.25 -18.73 9.92
C PRO A 212 0.45 -17.41 10.70
N TYR A 213 1.67 -16.92 10.90
CA TYR A 213 1.98 -15.58 11.42
C TYR A 213 1.21 -15.21 12.70
N ARG A 214 1.18 -16.10 13.70
CA ARG A 214 0.34 -15.92 14.90
C ARG A 214 0.75 -14.73 15.75
N ASP A 215 2.03 -14.39 15.73
CA ASP A 215 2.59 -13.20 16.37
C ASP A 215 2.06 -11.89 15.77
N GLY A 216 1.49 -11.93 14.56
CA GLY A 216 0.82 -10.80 13.93
C GLY A 216 -0.62 -10.58 14.38
N MET A 217 -1.29 -11.60 14.94
CA MET A 217 -2.73 -11.51 15.27
C MET A 217 -3.07 -10.46 16.34
N PRO A 218 -2.29 -10.28 17.41
CA PRO A 218 -2.54 -9.20 18.38
C PRO A 218 -2.51 -7.80 17.74
N TYR A 219 -1.68 -7.60 16.72
CA TYR A 219 -1.59 -6.33 15.97
C TYR A 219 -2.81 -6.10 15.07
N VAL A 220 -3.33 -7.17 14.45
CA VAL A 220 -4.59 -7.13 13.69
C VAL A 220 -5.74 -6.75 14.60
N ASP A 221 -5.88 -7.42 15.75
CA ASP A 221 -6.93 -7.17 16.73
C ASP A 221 -6.90 -5.71 17.21
N ALA A 222 -5.74 -5.23 17.66
CA ALA A 222 -5.57 -3.85 18.11
C ALA A 222 -5.85 -2.82 17.01
N ALA A 223 -5.46 -3.09 15.76
CA ALA A 223 -5.74 -2.19 14.64
C ALA A 223 -7.24 -2.16 14.30
N VAL A 224 -7.91 -3.31 14.26
CA VAL A 224 -9.35 -3.36 14.01
C VAL A 224 -10.14 -2.72 15.15
N ALA A 225 -9.72 -2.93 16.41
CA ALA A 225 -10.34 -2.27 17.56
C ALA A 225 -10.22 -0.72 17.49
N ALA A 226 -9.07 -0.21 16.99
CA ALA A 226 -8.83 1.24 16.90
C ALA A 226 -9.49 1.88 15.68
N PHE A 227 -9.35 1.28 14.49
CA PHE A 227 -9.81 1.86 13.23
C PHE A 227 -11.26 1.46 12.87
N GLY A 228 -11.72 0.31 13.34
CA GLY A 228 -12.90 -0.36 12.80
C GLY A 228 -12.60 -1.14 11.52
N ALA A 229 -13.33 -2.21 11.27
CA ALA A 229 -13.15 -3.07 10.09
C ALA A 229 -13.40 -2.32 8.76
N ASP A 230 -14.24 -1.30 8.78
CA ASP A 230 -14.59 -0.43 7.65
C ASP A 230 -13.46 0.54 7.24
N ARG A 231 -12.35 0.57 8.00
CA ARG A 231 -11.12 1.30 7.66
C ARG A 231 -9.89 0.39 7.58
N CYS A 232 -10.08 -0.92 7.67
CA CYS A 232 -9.03 -1.92 7.47
C CYS A 232 -9.17 -2.58 6.10
N LEU A 233 -8.02 -2.88 5.45
CA LEU A 233 -7.97 -3.47 4.11
C LEU A 233 -7.01 -4.65 4.09
N TRP A 234 -7.44 -5.78 3.53
CA TRP A 234 -6.53 -6.87 3.21
C TRP A 234 -5.69 -6.55 1.97
N GLY A 235 -4.43 -7.00 1.94
CA GLY A 235 -3.55 -6.99 0.77
C GLY A 235 -2.58 -8.16 0.81
N SER A 236 -2.32 -8.78 -0.33
CA SER A 236 -1.46 -9.95 -0.42
C SER A 236 0.02 -9.64 -0.33
N ASP A 237 0.40 -8.49 -0.86
CA ASP A 237 1.79 -8.15 -1.15
C ASP A 237 2.43 -9.14 -2.16
N PHE A 238 1.65 -9.58 -3.17
CA PHE A 238 2.15 -10.37 -4.29
C PHE A 238 3.20 -9.55 -5.08
N PRO A 239 4.26 -10.15 -5.63
CA PRO A 239 4.62 -11.56 -5.56
C PRO A 239 5.46 -11.93 -4.33
N HIS A 240 5.79 -10.99 -3.45
CA HIS A 240 6.64 -11.23 -2.27
C HIS A 240 6.05 -12.33 -1.36
N VAL A 241 4.75 -12.39 -1.25
CA VAL A 241 4.02 -13.42 -0.49
C VAL A 241 4.29 -14.85 -0.97
N LEU A 242 4.71 -15.04 -2.22
CA LEU A 242 5.00 -16.38 -2.78
C LEU A 242 6.18 -17.05 -2.08
N ALA A 243 7.18 -16.26 -1.64
CA ALA A 243 8.30 -16.77 -0.84
C ALA A 243 7.90 -17.12 0.60
N GLY A 244 6.78 -16.56 1.09
CA GLY A 244 6.27 -16.81 2.45
C GLY A 244 5.29 -17.99 2.51
N CYS A 245 4.03 -17.76 2.17
CA CYS A 245 2.98 -18.77 2.30
C CYS A 245 2.25 -19.08 0.98
N GLY A 246 2.48 -18.30 -0.07
CA GLY A 246 1.74 -18.36 -1.31
C GLY A 246 0.43 -17.57 -1.29
N TYR A 247 -0.08 -17.22 -2.47
CA TYR A 247 -1.18 -16.28 -2.64
C TYR A 247 -2.51 -16.78 -2.04
N VAL A 248 -2.94 -18.00 -2.39
CA VAL A 248 -4.20 -18.58 -1.89
C VAL A 248 -4.20 -18.74 -0.37
N ARG A 249 -3.08 -19.14 0.23
CA ARG A 249 -2.97 -19.24 1.70
C ARG A 249 -3.04 -17.86 2.35
N ASN A 250 -2.41 -16.85 1.76
CA ASN A 250 -2.48 -15.48 2.26
C ASN A 250 -3.92 -14.93 2.18
N ARG A 251 -4.62 -15.16 1.07
CA ARG A 251 -6.02 -14.76 0.92
C ARG A 251 -6.91 -15.39 1.99
N ASN A 252 -6.62 -16.63 2.38
CA ASN A 252 -7.40 -17.35 3.39
C ASN A 252 -6.91 -17.12 4.83
N PHE A 253 -5.83 -16.38 5.03
CA PHE A 253 -5.16 -16.22 6.31
C PHE A 253 -6.04 -15.55 7.36
N LEU A 254 -6.47 -14.30 7.11
CA LEU A 254 -7.34 -13.58 8.05
C LEU A 254 -8.65 -14.31 8.33
N PRO A 255 -9.39 -14.86 7.35
CA PRO A 255 -10.59 -15.65 7.60
C PRO A 255 -10.37 -16.88 8.49
N ARG A 256 -9.17 -17.45 8.49
CA ARG A 256 -8.86 -18.66 9.29
C ARG A 256 -8.33 -18.35 10.68
N GLU A 257 -7.47 -17.35 10.79
CA GLU A 257 -6.71 -17.11 12.03
C GLU A 257 -7.33 -15.98 12.89
N ALA A 258 -7.96 -14.97 12.28
CA ALA A 258 -8.55 -13.85 13.00
C ALA A 258 -9.97 -14.19 13.50
N ARG A 259 -10.09 -15.22 14.37
CA ARG A 259 -11.38 -15.73 14.87
C ARG A 259 -12.13 -14.76 15.78
N PHE A 260 -11.51 -13.68 16.17
CA PHE A 260 -12.14 -12.58 16.91
C PHE A 260 -12.97 -11.67 16.00
N LEU A 261 -12.81 -11.76 14.67
CA LEU A 261 -13.59 -11.00 13.71
C LEU A 261 -14.89 -11.71 13.36
N SER A 262 -15.97 -10.94 13.32
CA SER A 262 -17.26 -11.39 12.77
C SER A 262 -17.18 -11.55 11.23
N SER A 263 -18.15 -12.24 10.65
CA SER A 263 -18.26 -12.36 9.19
C SER A 263 -18.46 -11.02 8.49
N VAL A 264 -19.15 -10.07 9.13
CA VAL A 264 -19.37 -8.71 8.60
C VAL A 264 -18.05 -7.92 8.56
N GLU A 265 -17.26 -8.01 9.61
CA GLU A 265 -15.94 -7.38 9.68
C GLU A 265 -14.96 -7.99 8.66
N LEU A 266 -14.98 -9.32 8.51
CA LEU A 266 -14.19 -10.00 7.48
C LEU A 266 -14.60 -9.57 6.06
N ASP A 267 -15.91 -9.48 5.77
CA ASP A 267 -16.39 -9.00 4.47
C ASP A 267 -15.93 -7.56 4.19
N ALA A 268 -15.93 -6.70 5.21
CA ALA A 268 -15.42 -5.34 5.10
C ALA A 268 -13.91 -5.33 4.79
N ILE A 269 -13.11 -6.04 5.57
CA ILE A 269 -11.64 -6.09 5.46
C ILE A 269 -11.19 -6.74 4.14
N MET A 270 -11.84 -7.85 3.74
CA MET A 270 -11.44 -8.63 2.57
C MET A 270 -11.83 -7.99 1.23
N GLY A 271 -12.69 -6.96 1.26
CA GLY A 271 -13.07 -6.31 0.01
C GLY A 271 -13.93 -5.07 0.15
N GLY A 272 -14.92 -5.06 1.02
CA GLY A 272 -15.89 -3.97 1.11
C GLY A 272 -15.27 -2.58 1.32
N THR A 273 -14.25 -2.50 2.18
CA THR A 273 -13.52 -1.25 2.43
C THR A 273 -12.72 -0.82 1.21
N ALA A 274 -12.01 -1.75 0.57
CA ALA A 274 -11.24 -1.44 -0.64
C ALA A 274 -12.15 -1.05 -1.81
N GLU A 275 -13.29 -1.71 -1.95
CA GLU A 275 -14.29 -1.40 -2.97
C GLU A 275 -14.78 0.05 -2.86
N ARG A 276 -15.18 0.48 -1.65
CA ARG A 276 -15.60 1.86 -1.42
C ARG A 276 -14.49 2.89 -1.62
N LEU A 277 -13.27 2.53 -1.20
CA LEU A 277 -12.14 3.47 -1.22
C LEU A 277 -11.57 3.69 -2.61
N TRP A 278 -11.46 2.61 -3.42
CA TRP A 278 -10.70 2.60 -4.67
C TRP A 278 -11.59 2.55 -5.92
N PHE A 279 -12.80 1.99 -5.82
CA PHE A 279 -13.68 1.71 -6.97
C PHE A 279 -15.04 2.42 -6.88
N GLY A 280 -15.39 2.99 -5.69
CA GLY A 280 -16.60 3.77 -5.47
C GLY A 280 -16.53 5.21 -5.97
#